data_7be987b424de44bfb8d3b24511d2b35b
#
_entry.id   7be987b424de44bfb8d3b24511d2b35b
#
_cell.length_a   1.000
_cell.length_b   1.000
_cell.length_c   1.000
_cell.angle_alpha   90.00
_cell.angle_beta   90.00
_cell.angle_gamma   90.00
#
_symmetry.space_group_name_H-M   'P 1'
#
loop_
_entity.id
_entity.type
_entity.pdbx_description
1 polymer ?
#
loop_
_entity_poly.entity_id
_entity_poly.type
_entity_poly.pdbx_seq_one_letter_code
_entity_poly.pdbx_strand_id
1 'polypeptide(L)'
;MATRQIATEIVLGGEKEFNSAMTAINSNLKTLRTDMAATSAEFDGNADSIDALTAKQKILAETAAQNDAKVDALRQRYEHLKATLGEDAAATDKAKQALNQAIVAQQKAAKAAKENADALEAAQKAAREEAAAQEAANKSASAYTPVT
;
A
#
# COMPACT_ATOMS: atom_id res chain seq x y z
N MET A 1 2.17 13.80 2.46
CA MET A 1 1.60 13.32 1.21
C MET A 1 0.15 13.73 1.11
N ALA A 2 -0.18 14.48 0.08
CA ALA A 2 -1.53 14.99 -0.13
C ALA A 2 -2.61 13.90 -0.17
N THR A 3 -2.32 12.77 -0.79
CA THR A 3 -3.23 11.62 -0.88
C THR A 3 -3.62 11.07 0.49
N ARG A 4 -2.68 11.07 1.41
CA ARG A 4 -2.88 10.54 2.75
C ARG A 4 -3.76 11.44 3.61
N GLN A 5 -3.60 12.75 3.50
CA GLN A 5 -4.44 13.73 4.19
C GLN A 5 -5.88 13.65 3.71
N ILE A 6 -6.09 13.56 2.41
CA ILE A 6 -7.42 13.44 1.82
C ILE A 6 -8.13 12.19 2.34
N ALA A 7 -7.40 11.07 2.47
CA ALA A 7 -7.95 9.81 2.94
C ALA A 7 -8.46 9.87 4.39
N THR A 8 -7.84 10.68 5.25
CA THR A 8 -8.18 10.74 6.67
C THR A 8 -9.20 11.82 7.03
N GLU A 9 -9.44 12.77 6.12
CA GLU A 9 -10.26 13.95 6.41
C GLU A 9 -11.55 14.03 5.57
N ILE A 10 -11.91 12.96 4.86
CA ILE A 10 -13.13 12.95 4.04
C ILE A 10 -14.35 13.01 4.96
N VAL A 11 -15.10 14.11 4.87
CA VAL A 11 -16.41 14.24 5.50
C VAL A 11 -17.44 14.21 4.38
N LEU A 12 -18.32 13.23 4.41
CA LEU A 12 -19.31 13.03 3.37
C LEU A 12 -20.59 13.77 3.71
N GLY A 13 -20.95 14.75 2.88
CA GLY A 13 -22.15 15.57 3.07
C GLY A 13 -23.44 14.91 2.56
N GLY A 14 -23.36 13.79 1.84
CA GLY A 14 -24.52 13.10 1.30
C GLY A 14 -24.17 12.06 0.25
N GLU A 15 -25.18 11.56 -0.43
CA GLU A 15 -25.06 10.49 -1.42
C GLU A 15 -24.18 10.88 -2.63
N LYS A 16 -24.30 12.12 -3.08
CA LYS A 16 -23.50 12.63 -4.21
C LYS A 16 -22.03 12.67 -3.88
N GLU A 17 -21.70 13.18 -2.70
CA GLU A 17 -20.33 13.27 -2.21
C GLU A 17 -19.74 11.88 -1.97
N PHE A 18 -20.55 10.97 -1.43
CA PHE A 18 -20.16 9.57 -1.26
C PHE A 18 -19.83 8.92 -2.62
N ASN A 19 -20.73 9.07 -3.61
CA ASN A 19 -20.53 8.48 -4.94
C ASN A 19 -19.30 9.06 -5.63
N SER A 20 -19.07 10.36 -5.49
CA SER A 20 -17.88 11.01 -6.05
C SER A 20 -16.60 10.50 -5.41
N ALA A 21 -16.60 10.36 -4.09
CA ALA A 21 -15.45 9.83 -3.33
C ALA A 21 -15.16 8.37 -3.74
N MET A 22 -16.19 7.54 -3.83
CA MET A 22 -16.03 6.14 -4.23
C MET A 22 -15.54 5.99 -5.66
N THR A 23 -16.03 6.82 -6.57
CA THR A 23 -15.58 6.82 -7.97
C THR A 23 -14.08 7.16 -8.04
N ALA A 24 -13.66 8.19 -7.31
CA ALA A 24 -12.25 8.60 -7.28
C ALA A 24 -11.36 7.50 -6.65
N ILE A 25 -11.78 6.93 -5.53
CA ILE A 25 -11.05 5.87 -4.84
C ILE A 25 -10.91 4.63 -5.74
N ASN A 26 -12.01 4.19 -6.34
CA ASN A 26 -12.00 2.99 -7.19
C ASN A 26 -11.15 3.22 -8.45
N SER A 27 -11.18 4.43 -9.02
CA SER A 27 -10.33 4.80 -10.14
C SER A 27 -8.84 4.77 -9.75
N ASN A 28 -8.51 5.33 -8.59
CA ASN A 28 -7.14 5.31 -8.07
C ASN A 28 -6.67 3.88 -7.80
N LEU A 29 -7.51 3.04 -7.23
CA LEU A 29 -7.18 1.63 -6.99
C LEU A 29 -6.95 0.86 -8.28
N LYS A 30 -7.73 1.16 -9.31
CA LYS A 30 -7.55 0.55 -10.64
C LYS A 30 -6.19 0.96 -11.24
N THR A 31 -5.86 2.24 -11.18
CA THR A 31 -4.58 2.76 -11.66
C THR A 31 -3.41 2.12 -10.91
N LEU A 32 -3.50 2.04 -9.58
CA LEU A 32 -2.47 1.40 -8.76
C LEU A 32 -2.29 -0.07 -9.10
N ARG A 33 -3.37 -0.76 -9.42
CA ARG A 33 -3.31 -2.17 -9.86
C ARG A 33 -2.58 -2.31 -11.19
N THR A 34 -2.84 -1.42 -12.14
CA THR A 34 -2.12 -1.43 -13.42
C THR A 34 -0.67 -1.00 -13.25
N ASP A 35 -0.38 -0.06 -12.36
CA ASP A 35 0.98 0.36 -12.04
C ASP A 35 1.78 -0.81 -11.42
N MET A 36 1.14 -1.57 -10.54
CA MET A 36 1.78 -2.76 -9.96
C MET A 36 2.09 -3.82 -11.01
N ALA A 37 1.15 -4.05 -11.93
CA ALA A 37 1.36 -5.00 -13.02
C ALA A 37 2.50 -4.56 -13.94
N ALA A 38 2.58 -3.26 -14.27
CA ALA A 38 3.66 -2.70 -15.08
C ALA A 38 5.01 -2.80 -14.37
N THR A 39 5.05 -2.49 -13.08
CA THR A 39 6.25 -2.59 -12.26
C THR A 39 6.73 -4.04 -12.15
N SER A 40 5.82 -4.98 -11.96
CA SER A 40 6.14 -6.41 -11.90
C SER A 40 6.71 -6.90 -13.23
N ALA A 41 6.18 -6.42 -14.34
CA ALA A 41 6.70 -6.76 -15.68
C ALA A 41 8.09 -6.15 -15.92
N GLU A 42 8.30 -4.90 -15.48
CA GLU A 42 9.59 -4.22 -15.60
C GLU A 42 10.71 -4.97 -14.88
N PHE A 43 10.41 -5.51 -13.71
CA PHE A 43 11.36 -6.23 -12.87
C PHE A 43 11.25 -7.76 -12.99
N ASP A 44 10.74 -8.25 -14.10
CA ASP A 44 10.67 -9.69 -14.36
C ASP A 44 12.10 -10.29 -14.32
N GLY A 45 12.27 -11.30 -13.48
CA GLY A 45 13.59 -11.90 -13.22
C GLY A 45 14.39 -11.20 -12.11
N ASN A 46 13.97 -10.00 -11.68
CA ASN A 46 14.61 -9.21 -10.61
C ASN A 46 13.61 -8.73 -9.56
N ALA A 47 12.59 -9.52 -9.30
CA ALA A 47 11.46 -9.14 -8.44
C ALA A 47 11.85 -8.80 -7.00
N ASP A 48 12.96 -9.36 -6.53
CA ASP A 48 13.44 -9.18 -5.15
C ASP A 48 14.60 -8.16 -5.04
N SER A 49 14.93 -7.49 -6.14
CA SER A 49 15.94 -6.43 -6.11
C SER A 49 15.46 -5.24 -5.26
N ILE A 50 16.40 -4.48 -4.71
CA ILE A 50 16.10 -3.26 -3.95
C ILE A 50 15.27 -2.30 -4.80
N ASP A 51 15.62 -2.13 -6.07
CA ASP A 51 14.89 -1.23 -6.98
C ASP A 51 13.45 -1.69 -7.18
N ALA A 52 13.23 -3.00 -7.39
CA ALA A 52 11.88 -3.56 -7.53
C ALA A 52 11.07 -3.40 -6.26
N LEU A 53 11.65 -3.73 -5.11
CA LEU A 53 10.98 -3.62 -3.82
C LEU A 53 10.67 -2.17 -3.46
N THR A 54 11.55 -1.23 -3.81
CA THR A 54 11.34 0.21 -3.61
C THR A 54 10.18 0.71 -4.47
N ALA A 55 10.15 0.35 -5.75
CA ALA A 55 9.07 0.74 -6.67
C ALA A 55 7.73 0.17 -6.21
N LYS A 56 7.70 -1.10 -5.82
CA LYS A 56 6.50 -1.76 -5.30
C LYS A 56 6.03 -1.14 -3.99
N GLN A 57 6.95 -0.76 -3.11
CA GLN A 57 6.60 -0.17 -1.81
C GLN A 57 5.79 1.09 -1.96
N LYS A 58 6.15 1.95 -2.89
CA LYS A 58 5.41 3.18 -3.16
C LYS A 58 3.97 2.87 -3.58
N ILE A 59 3.79 1.93 -4.51
CA ILE A 59 2.47 1.54 -5.01
C ILE A 59 1.64 0.90 -3.90
N LEU A 60 2.24 0.01 -3.11
CA LEU A 60 1.56 -0.67 -2.02
C LEU A 60 1.14 0.30 -0.90
N ALA A 61 1.98 1.28 -0.58
CA ALA A 61 1.65 2.31 0.40
C ALA A 61 0.47 3.18 -0.08
N GLU A 62 0.43 3.56 -1.34
CA GLU A 62 -0.67 4.31 -1.92
C GLU A 62 -1.95 3.46 -1.98
N THR A 63 -1.82 2.18 -2.32
CA THR A 63 -2.95 1.23 -2.31
C THR A 63 -3.54 1.11 -0.91
N ALA A 64 -2.70 0.98 0.11
CA ALA A 64 -3.16 0.95 1.50
C ALA A 64 -3.89 2.23 1.88
N ALA A 65 -3.37 3.40 1.50
CA ALA A 65 -4.01 4.68 1.75
C ALA A 65 -5.38 4.80 1.07
N GLN A 66 -5.52 4.33 -0.16
CA GLN A 66 -6.80 4.32 -0.87
C GLN A 66 -7.80 3.37 -0.23
N ASN A 67 -7.35 2.22 0.25
CA ASN A 67 -8.23 1.29 0.98
C ASN A 67 -8.67 1.88 2.32
N ASP A 68 -7.81 2.62 3.02
CA ASP A 68 -8.18 3.35 4.23
C ASP A 68 -9.28 4.37 3.95
N ALA A 69 -9.13 5.13 2.86
CA ALA A 69 -10.14 6.10 2.41
C ALA A 69 -11.46 5.42 2.08
N LYS A 70 -11.42 4.25 1.44
CA LYS A 70 -12.61 3.48 1.10
C LYS A 70 -13.36 3.00 2.34
N VAL A 71 -12.63 2.46 3.30
CA VAL A 71 -13.23 2.02 4.58
C VAL A 71 -13.87 3.21 5.30
N ASP A 72 -13.19 4.34 5.35
CA ASP A 72 -13.71 5.54 6.00
C ASP A 72 -15.01 6.02 5.34
N ALA A 73 -15.04 6.12 4.02
CA ALA A 73 -16.23 6.53 3.27
C ALA A 73 -17.40 5.57 3.50
N LEU A 74 -17.15 4.27 3.44
CA LEU A 74 -18.17 3.24 3.64
C LEU A 74 -18.66 3.18 5.07
N ARG A 75 -17.79 3.43 6.04
CA ARG A 75 -18.18 3.52 7.45
C ARG A 75 -19.10 4.70 7.70
N GLN A 76 -18.78 5.86 7.15
CA GLN A 76 -19.63 7.04 7.27
C GLN A 76 -21.00 6.79 6.65
N ARG A 77 -21.04 6.16 5.48
CA ARG A 77 -22.31 5.80 4.83
C ARG A 77 -23.12 4.82 5.67
N TYR A 78 -22.50 3.79 6.19
CA TYR A 78 -23.16 2.81 7.03
C TYR A 78 -23.76 3.47 8.28
N GLU A 79 -22.99 4.29 8.98
CA GLU A 79 -23.47 4.99 10.18
C GLU A 79 -24.62 5.93 9.86
N HIS A 80 -24.55 6.63 8.73
CA HIS A 80 -25.63 7.53 8.27
C HIS A 80 -26.91 6.75 7.98
N LEU A 81 -26.83 5.65 7.24
CA LEU A 81 -27.99 4.82 6.93
C LEU A 81 -28.57 4.15 8.17
N LYS A 82 -27.73 3.70 9.07
CA LYS A 82 -28.15 3.15 10.35
C LYS A 82 -28.94 4.17 11.17
N ALA A 83 -28.45 5.40 11.23
CA ALA A 83 -29.10 6.50 11.96
C ALA A 83 -30.43 6.93 11.33
N THR A 84 -30.52 6.90 9.98
CA THR A 84 -31.69 7.43 9.26
C THR A 84 -32.74 6.37 8.94
N LEU A 85 -32.34 5.15 8.63
CA LEU A 85 -33.23 4.07 8.19
C LEU A 85 -33.34 2.92 9.19
N GLY A 86 -32.46 2.87 10.18
CA GLY A 86 -32.40 1.79 11.16
C GLY A 86 -31.50 0.64 10.72
N GLU A 87 -31.08 -0.13 11.70
CA GLU A 87 -30.12 -1.22 11.51
C GLU A 87 -30.66 -2.37 10.64
N ASP A 88 -31.96 -2.60 10.67
CA ASP A 88 -32.61 -3.70 9.95
C ASP A 88 -33.01 -3.35 8.51
N ALA A 89 -32.82 -2.11 8.09
CA ALA A 89 -33.14 -1.71 6.72
C ALA A 89 -32.22 -2.39 5.71
N ALA A 90 -32.77 -2.79 4.57
CA ALA A 90 -32.01 -3.47 3.52
C ALA A 90 -30.82 -2.65 3.02
N ALA A 91 -30.99 -1.32 2.90
CA ALA A 91 -29.91 -0.41 2.48
C ALA A 91 -28.78 -0.38 3.52
N THR A 92 -29.12 -0.39 4.80
CA THR A 92 -28.15 -0.43 5.91
C THR A 92 -27.37 -1.75 5.89
N ASP A 93 -28.06 -2.86 5.66
CA ASP A 93 -27.42 -4.18 5.56
C ASP A 93 -26.44 -4.25 4.39
N LYS A 94 -26.82 -3.75 3.22
CA LYS A 94 -25.92 -3.66 2.06
C LYS A 94 -24.70 -2.80 2.35
N ALA A 95 -24.89 -1.68 3.02
CA ALA A 95 -23.80 -0.80 3.41
C ALA A 95 -22.83 -1.49 4.39
N LYS A 96 -23.36 -2.28 5.32
CA LYS A 96 -22.56 -3.07 6.25
C LYS A 96 -21.73 -4.12 5.51
N GLN A 97 -22.35 -4.83 4.56
CA GLN A 97 -21.63 -5.82 3.74
C GLN A 97 -20.50 -5.18 2.94
N ALA A 98 -20.77 -4.05 2.31
CA ALA A 98 -19.76 -3.31 1.56
C ALA A 98 -18.60 -2.84 2.46
N LEU A 99 -18.92 -2.35 3.66
CA LEU A 99 -17.92 -1.95 4.64
C LEU A 99 -17.07 -3.14 5.08
N ASN A 100 -17.68 -4.28 5.36
CA ASN A 100 -16.95 -5.48 5.76
C ASN A 100 -15.99 -5.96 4.66
N GLN A 101 -16.42 -5.93 3.41
CA GLN A 101 -15.57 -6.27 2.27
C GLN A 101 -14.40 -5.30 2.15
N ALA A 102 -14.64 -4.02 2.35
CA ALA A 102 -13.61 -3.00 2.30
C ALA A 102 -12.59 -3.16 3.45
N ILE A 103 -13.05 -3.54 4.64
CA ILE A 103 -12.15 -3.82 5.77
C ILE A 103 -11.22 -4.99 5.44
N VAL A 104 -11.73 -6.05 4.83
CA VAL A 104 -10.91 -7.19 4.41
C VAL A 104 -9.85 -6.73 3.39
N ALA A 105 -10.24 -5.93 2.40
CA ALA A 105 -9.32 -5.38 1.41
C ALA A 105 -8.27 -4.46 2.05
N GLN A 106 -8.68 -3.65 3.02
CA GLN A 106 -7.78 -2.79 3.80
C GLN A 106 -6.71 -3.61 4.53
N GLN A 107 -7.12 -4.66 5.21
CA GLN A 107 -6.20 -5.53 5.94
C GLN A 107 -5.21 -6.23 4.99
N LYS A 108 -5.67 -6.70 3.85
CA LYS A 108 -4.82 -7.31 2.82
C LYS A 108 -3.80 -6.31 2.27
N ALA A 109 -4.24 -5.09 1.99
CA ALA A 109 -3.37 -4.03 1.48
C ALA A 109 -2.31 -3.64 2.51
N ALA A 110 -2.69 -3.49 3.77
CA ALA A 110 -1.76 -3.18 4.86
C ALA A 110 -0.73 -4.30 5.05
N LYS A 111 -1.17 -5.54 4.99
CA LYS A 111 -0.29 -6.71 5.10
C LYS A 111 0.71 -6.76 3.94
N ALA A 112 0.24 -6.56 2.72
CA ALA A 112 1.10 -6.57 1.53
C ALA A 112 2.16 -5.47 1.60
N ALA A 113 1.78 -4.26 2.01
CA ALA A 113 2.69 -3.15 2.18
C ALA A 113 3.74 -3.44 3.26
N LYS A 114 3.33 -4.04 4.37
CA LYS A 114 4.24 -4.42 5.46
C LYS A 114 5.22 -5.50 5.02
N GLU A 115 4.73 -6.55 4.38
CA GLU A 115 5.59 -7.65 3.91
C GLU A 115 6.64 -7.15 2.90
N ASN A 116 6.24 -6.26 2.00
CA ASN A 116 7.18 -5.69 1.05
C ASN A 116 8.19 -4.75 1.74
N ALA A 117 7.75 -3.97 2.72
CA ALA A 117 8.64 -3.11 3.51
C ALA A 117 9.67 -3.94 4.27
N ASP A 118 9.23 -5.05 4.87
CA ASP A 118 10.12 -5.97 5.58
C ASP A 118 11.15 -6.61 4.62
N ALA A 119 10.71 -7.01 3.43
CA ALA A 119 11.59 -7.55 2.39
C ALA A 119 12.60 -6.51 1.91
N LEU A 120 12.17 -5.26 1.73
CA LEU A 120 13.03 -4.16 1.32
C LEU A 120 14.09 -3.88 2.39
N GLU A 121 13.69 -3.83 3.64
CA GLU A 121 14.60 -3.63 4.76
C GLU A 121 15.65 -4.75 4.83
N ALA A 122 15.23 -6.00 4.68
CA ALA A 122 16.12 -7.16 4.67
C ALA A 122 17.10 -7.11 3.50
N ALA A 123 16.64 -6.73 2.30
CA ALA A 123 17.47 -6.60 1.13
C ALA A 123 18.51 -5.47 1.27
N GLN A 124 18.09 -4.34 1.83
CA GLN A 124 18.98 -3.21 2.10
C GLN A 124 20.05 -3.58 3.15
N LYS A 125 19.65 -4.31 4.18
CA LYS A 125 20.56 -4.79 5.22
C LYS A 125 21.60 -5.76 4.62
N ALA A 126 21.15 -6.72 3.82
CA ALA A 126 22.04 -7.66 3.14
C ALA A 126 23.02 -6.95 2.22
N ALA A 127 22.56 -5.93 1.48
CA ALA A 127 23.42 -5.14 0.61
C ALA A 127 24.48 -4.36 1.39
N ARG A 128 24.12 -3.80 2.55
CA ARG A 128 25.09 -3.09 3.40
C ARG A 128 26.12 -4.04 4.00
N GLU A 129 25.71 -5.23 4.41
CA GLU A 129 26.61 -6.26 4.93
C GLU A 129 27.57 -6.75 3.86
N GLU A 130 27.08 -6.97 2.64
CA GLU A 130 27.91 -7.35 1.51
C GLU A 130 28.91 -6.26 1.15
N ALA A 131 28.50 -5.00 1.13
CA ALA A 131 29.37 -3.87 0.87
C ALA A 131 30.46 -3.73 1.94
N ALA A 132 30.10 -3.93 3.22
CA ALA A 132 31.05 -3.91 4.33
C ALA A 132 32.07 -5.06 4.24
N ALA A 133 31.61 -6.26 3.88
CA ALA A 133 32.46 -7.41 3.68
C ALA A 133 33.42 -7.21 2.52
N GLN A 134 32.92 -6.62 1.40
CA GLN A 134 33.74 -6.31 0.25
C GLN A 134 34.80 -5.25 0.57
N GLU A 135 34.44 -4.23 1.33
CA GLU A 135 35.38 -3.19 1.77
C GLU A 135 36.47 -3.78 2.67
N ALA A 136 36.11 -4.65 3.60
CA ALA A 136 37.06 -5.35 4.47
C ALA A 136 38.02 -6.25 3.68
N ALA A 137 37.50 -6.97 2.67
CA ALA A 137 38.29 -7.78 1.77
C ALA A 137 39.25 -6.94 0.93
N ASN A 138 38.80 -5.80 0.43
CA ASN A 138 39.62 -4.87 -0.33
C ASN A 138 40.71 -4.26 0.54
N LYS A 139 40.44 -3.90 1.78
CA LYS A 139 41.41 -3.43 2.74
C LYS A 139 42.48 -4.49 3.02
N SER A 140 42.06 -5.73 3.23
CA SER A 140 42.98 -6.84 3.46
C SER A 140 43.88 -7.10 2.25
N ALA A 141 43.29 -7.08 1.03
CA ALA A 141 44.03 -7.24 -0.20
C ALA A 141 45.03 -6.06 -0.45
N SER A 142 44.59 -4.83 -0.14
CA SER A 142 45.41 -3.63 -0.27
C SER A 142 46.58 -3.61 0.73
N ALA A 143 46.42 -4.21 1.89
CA ALA A 143 47.45 -4.31 2.91
C ALA A 143 48.49 -5.41 2.60
N TYR A 144 48.20 -6.31 1.69
CA TYR A 144 49.12 -7.35 1.25
C TYR A 144 50.17 -6.76 0.30
N THR A 145 51.43 -6.84 0.70
CA THR A 145 52.54 -6.41 -0.12
C THR A 145 53.38 -7.64 -0.46
N PRO A 146 53.41 -8.09 -1.73
CA PRO A 146 54.23 -9.23 -2.09
C PRO A 146 55.73 -8.91 -1.90
N VAL A 147 56.46 -9.83 -1.29
CA VAL A 147 57.88 -9.74 -1.12
C VAL A 147 58.55 -10.14 -2.42
N THR A 148 59.24 -9.22 -3.05
CA THR A 148 59.99 -9.48 -4.29
C THR A 148 61.46 -9.70 -4.01
#